data_194430ec854c2d93b124de76e246482c
#
_entry.id   194430ec854c2d93b124de76e246482c
#
_cell.length_a   1.000
_cell.length_b   1.000
_cell.length_c   1.000
_cell.angle_alpha   90.00
_cell.angle_beta   90.00
_cell.angle_gamma   90.00
#
_symmetry.space_group_name_H-M   'P 1'
#
loop_
_entity.id
_entity.type
_entity.pdbx_description
1 polymer ?
#
loop_
_entity_poly.entity_id
_entity_poly.type
_entity_poly.pdbx_seq_one_letter_code
_entity_poly.pdbx_strand_id
1 'polypeptide(L)'
;MRRALPLVAVLAVGLGLVGAHAWLHPPARDFVTDAPLGVSAAKLLAILQALATLVAIDLAALAIGTPLWRRLHRAPQPLVASLPPRLALGLLVLAYAVFALAALHLLYEPALAALVAVPIAAAAPSFLRMVRTRPRTRSRPSRAVLALVALAAVLALVPLLDAFIPRYGWDALTYHLSVPERYLHAHRIWFTPFSLYSAFPLDVEMLYALGLALGSAAVCKLINLQFGLLALWVLARAGRTAG
;
A
#
# COMPACT_ATOMS: atom_id res chain seq x y z
N MET A 1 -33.69 14.68 11.45
CA MET A 1 -33.45 14.59 9.99
C MET A 1 -32.27 15.43 9.47
N ARG A 2 -31.98 16.66 9.92
CA ARG A 2 -30.84 17.48 9.40
C ARG A 2 -29.43 16.92 9.63
N ARG A 3 -29.20 15.89 10.45
CA ARG A 3 -27.88 15.36 10.80
C ARG A 3 -27.37 14.23 9.90
N ALA A 4 -28.23 13.63 9.07
CA ALA A 4 -27.86 12.54 8.16
C ALA A 4 -27.48 13.02 6.75
N LEU A 5 -27.86 14.27 6.39
CA LEU A 5 -27.64 14.83 5.06
C LEU A 5 -26.18 14.75 4.56
N PRO A 6 -25.16 15.13 5.37
CA PRO A 6 -23.77 15.08 4.88
C PRO A 6 -23.26 13.65 4.65
N LEU A 7 -23.70 12.68 5.45
CA LEU A 7 -23.29 11.28 5.26
C LEU A 7 -23.93 10.69 3.99
N VAL A 8 -25.21 10.98 3.75
CA VAL A 8 -25.92 10.54 2.54
C VAL A 8 -25.29 11.15 1.29
N ALA A 9 -24.95 12.45 1.33
CA ALA A 9 -24.27 13.13 0.22
C ALA A 9 -22.89 12.51 -0.07
N VAL A 10 -22.08 12.23 0.96
CA VAL A 10 -20.77 11.58 0.83
C VAL A 10 -20.90 10.18 0.22
N LEU A 11 -21.88 9.40 0.70
CA LEU A 11 -22.13 8.05 0.16
C LEU A 11 -22.62 8.13 -1.31
N ALA A 12 -23.50 9.07 -1.64
CA ALA A 12 -23.99 9.24 -3.00
C ALA A 12 -22.87 9.64 -3.97
N VAL A 13 -21.99 10.56 -3.58
CA VAL A 13 -20.81 10.96 -4.37
C VAL A 13 -19.87 9.77 -4.53
N GLY A 14 -19.60 9.02 -3.46
CA GLY A 14 -18.74 7.84 -3.52
C GLY A 14 -19.28 6.75 -4.42
N LEU A 15 -20.57 6.42 -4.33
CA LEU A 15 -21.23 5.47 -5.21
C LEU A 15 -21.24 5.95 -6.67
N GLY A 16 -21.42 7.25 -6.90
CA GLY A 16 -21.33 7.87 -8.21
C GLY A 16 -19.93 7.73 -8.82
N LEU A 17 -18.88 7.94 -8.03
CA LEU A 17 -17.50 7.77 -8.47
C LEU A 17 -17.16 6.30 -8.76
N VAL A 18 -17.65 5.35 -7.94
CA VAL A 18 -17.50 3.91 -8.19
C VAL A 18 -18.20 3.52 -9.48
N GLY A 19 -19.42 4.00 -9.70
CA GLY A 19 -20.18 3.76 -10.93
C GLY A 19 -19.50 4.36 -12.18
N ALA A 20 -19.02 5.60 -12.07
CA ALA A 20 -18.27 6.26 -13.15
C ALA A 20 -16.96 5.52 -13.46
N HIS A 21 -16.22 5.06 -12.44
CA HIS A 21 -15.02 4.28 -12.64
C HIS A 21 -15.32 2.95 -13.35
N ALA A 22 -16.33 2.22 -12.91
CA ALA A 22 -16.74 0.95 -13.55
C ALA A 22 -17.23 1.15 -14.99
N TRP A 23 -17.82 2.32 -15.30
CA TRP A 23 -18.27 2.65 -16.66
C TRP A 23 -17.10 3.06 -17.57
N LEU A 24 -16.15 3.85 -17.04
CA LEU A 24 -14.97 4.31 -17.80
C LEU A 24 -13.94 3.19 -18.03
N HIS A 25 -13.91 2.21 -17.13
CA HIS A 25 -12.97 1.09 -17.15
C HIS A 25 -13.75 -0.24 -17.13
N PRO A 26 -14.52 -0.56 -18.19
CA PRO A 26 -15.19 -1.85 -18.25
C PRO A 26 -14.13 -2.94 -18.21
N PRO A 27 -14.37 -4.05 -17.46
CA PRO A 27 -13.44 -5.17 -17.44
C PRO A 27 -13.16 -5.63 -18.87
N ALA A 28 -11.88 -5.78 -19.20
CA ALA A 28 -11.48 -6.21 -20.52
C ALA A 28 -12.23 -7.51 -20.88
N ARG A 29 -12.94 -7.53 -22.01
CA ARG A 29 -13.80 -8.65 -22.42
C ARG A 29 -13.03 -9.97 -22.50
N ASP A 30 -11.73 -9.91 -22.72
CA ASP A 30 -10.86 -11.07 -22.87
C ASP A 30 -10.66 -11.86 -21.56
N PHE A 31 -11.00 -11.28 -20.40
CA PHE A 31 -11.00 -11.93 -19.10
C PHE A 31 -12.38 -12.44 -18.65
N VAL A 32 -13.44 -12.10 -19.38
CA VAL A 32 -14.83 -12.42 -18.99
C VAL A 32 -15.30 -13.73 -19.63
N THR A 33 -14.62 -14.22 -20.67
CA THR A 33 -15.14 -15.34 -21.47
C THR A 33 -15.05 -16.69 -20.80
N ASP A 34 -14.15 -16.89 -19.81
CA ASP A 34 -13.95 -18.23 -19.23
C ASP A 34 -14.12 -18.34 -17.71
N ALA A 35 -14.39 -17.24 -17.01
CA ALA A 35 -14.67 -17.30 -15.57
C ALA A 35 -16.10 -16.85 -15.30
N PRO A 36 -16.94 -17.70 -14.66
CA PRO A 36 -18.26 -17.29 -14.23
C PRO A 36 -18.13 -16.04 -13.34
N LEU A 37 -19.08 -15.09 -13.47
CA LEU A 37 -19.18 -13.85 -12.67
C LEU A 37 -19.29 -14.10 -11.14
N GLY A 38 -19.00 -15.31 -10.69
CA GLY A 38 -19.05 -15.75 -9.31
C GLY A 38 -17.72 -15.55 -8.57
N VAL A 39 -17.83 -15.34 -7.26
CA VAL A 39 -16.71 -15.39 -6.33
C VAL A 39 -16.25 -16.84 -6.26
N SER A 40 -15.11 -17.19 -6.88
CA SER A 40 -14.53 -18.52 -6.75
C SER A 40 -13.60 -18.58 -5.53
N ALA A 41 -13.45 -19.78 -4.96
CA ALA A 41 -12.50 -20.01 -3.86
C ALA A 41 -11.06 -19.59 -4.25
N ALA A 42 -10.66 -19.79 -5.50
CA ALA A 42 -9.37 -19.36 -6.01
C ALA A 42 -9.19 -17.81 -5.99
N LYS A 43 -10.24 -17.07 -6.36
CA LYS A 43 -10.22 -15.58 -6.30
C LYS A 43 -10.11 -15.10 -4.85
N LEU A 44 -10.87 -15.70 -3.92
CA LEU A 44 -10.78 -15.38 -2.50
C LEU A 44 -9.39 -15.66 -1.95
N LEU A 45 -8.80 -16.81 -2.30
CA LEU A 45 -7.46 -17.15 -1.88
C LEU A 45 -6.42 -16.15 -2.41
N ALA A 46 -6.52 -15.74 -3.68
CA ALA A 46 -5.63 -14.74 -4.27
C ALA A 46 -5.75 -13.37 -3.57
N ILE A 47 -6.97 -12.95 -3.21
CA ILE A 47 -7.21 -11.72 -2.43
C ILE A 47 -6.56 -11.84 -1.04
N LEU A 48 -6.81 -12.94 -0.34
CA LEU A 48 -6.24 -13.18 0.99
C LEU A 48 -4.71 -13.22 0.94
N GLN A 49 -4.12 -13.84 -0.07
CA GLN A 49 -2.68 -13.89 -0.27
C GLN A 49 -2.10 -12.50 -0.54
N ALA A 50 -2.74 -11.68 -1.38
CA ALA A 50 -2.30 -10.32 -1.64
C ALA A 50 -2.35 -9.45 -0.36
N LEU A 51 -3.43 -9.55 0.41
CA LEU A 51 -3.56 -8.85 1.68
C LEU A 51 -2.54 -9.32 2.72
N ALA A 52 -2.29 -10.63 2.82
CA ALA A 52 -1.29 -11.19 3.72
C ALA A 52 0.12 -10.71 3.36
N THR A 53 0.45 -10.65 2.06
CA THR A 53 1.74 -10.13 1.57
C THR A 53 1.89 -8.65 1.90
N LEU A 54 0.85 -7.82 1.67
CA LEU A 54 0.88 -6.41 2.07
C LEU A 54 1.12 -6.26 3.57
N VAL A 55 0.39 -7.01 4.40
CA VAL A 55 0.55 -6.97 5.87
C VAL A 55 1.96 -7.38 6.27
N ALA A 56 2.56 -8.37 5.62
CA ALA A 56 3.95 -8.77 5.88
C ALA A 56 4.94 -7.64 5.55
N ILE A 57 4.78 -6.99 4.40
CA ILE A 57 5.60 -5.83 4.00
C ILE A 57 5.43 -4.70 5.02
N ASP A 58 4.21 -4.40 5.46
CA ASP A 58 3.92 -3.36 6.45
C ASP A 58 4.52 -3.68 7.83
N LEU A 59 4.45 -4.92 8.26
CA LEU A 59 5.08 -5.35 9.52
C LEU A 59 6.60 -5.21 9.46
N ALA A 60 7.23 -5.58 8.33
CA ALA A 60 8.65 -5.36 8.11
C ALA A 60 9.00 -3.87 8.12
N ALA A 61 8.22 -3.05 7.41
CA ALA A 61 8.38 -1.60 7.39
C ALA A 61 8.25 -1.00 8.81
N LEU A 62 7.25 -1.40 9.58
CA LEU A 62 7.08 -0.96 10.97
C LEU A 62 8.21 -1.43 11.89
N ALA A 63 8.73 -2.64 11.68
CA ALA A 63 9.87 -3.17 12.42
C ALA A 63 11.12 -2.30 12.21
N ILE A 64 11.37 -1.89 10.97
CA ILE A 64 12.49 -1.02 10.58
C ILE A 64 12.24 0.44 10.98
N GLY A 65 11.07 0.98 10.66
CA GLY A 65 10.77 2.39 10.85
C GLY A 65 10.58 2.79 12.32
N THR A 66 10.15 1.85 13.20
CA THR A 66 9.94 2.16 14.63
C THR A 66 11.23 2.58 15.35
N PRO A 67 12.36 1.87 15.28
CA PRO A 67 13.59 2.30 15.92
C PRO A 67 14.15 3.59 15.30
N LEU A 68 14.02 3.77 13.99
CA LEU A 68 14.45 4.99 13.31
C LEU A 68 13.62 6.20 13.77
N TRP A 69 12.30 6.05 13.81
CA TRP A 69 11.41 7.10 14.32
C TRP A 69 11.72 7.51 15.76
N ARG A 70 12.03 6.53 16.64
CA ARG A 70 12.40 6.80 18.02
C ARG A 70 13.73 7.57 18.15
N ARG A 71 14.66 7.38 17.22
CA ARG A 71 15.92 8.16 17.17
C ARG A 71 15.68 9.60 16.73
N LEU A 72 14.76 9.82 15.79
CA LEU A 72 14.42 11.15 15.28
C LEU A 72 13.56 11.96 16.27
N HIS A 73 12.72 11.29 17.06
CA HIS A 73 11.77 11.92 17.97
C HIS A 73 12.04 11.45 19.41
N ARG A 74 12.66 12.34 20.20
CA ARG A 74 13.00 12.04 21.61
C ARG A 74 11.77 11.98 22.53
N ALA A 75 10.71 12.74 22.22
CA ALA A 75 9.49 12.74 23.01
C ALA A 75 8.59 11.54 22.68
N PRO A 76 8.02 10.85 23.68
CA PRO A 76 7.05 9.79 23.45
C PRO A 76 5.82 10.33 22.73
N GLN A 77 5.45 9.71 21.62
CA GLN A 77 4.27 10.08 20.85
C GLN A 77 3.20 8.98 20.93
N PRO A 78 1.91 9.35 20.95
CA PRO A 78 0.83 8.37 20.88
C PRO A 78 1.00 7.43 19.69
N LEU A 79 0.75 6.13 19.89
CA LEU A 79 0.96 5.11 18.85
C LEU A 79 0.20 5.46 17.55
N VAL A 80 -1.09 5.81 17.65
CA VAL A 80 -1.93 6.15 16.51
C VAL A 80 -1.38 7.35 15.72
N ALA A 81 -0.81 8.34 16.40
CA ALA A 81 -0.23 9.52 15.78
C ALA A 81 1.13 9.25 15.12
N SER A 82 1.86 8.24 15.58
CA SER A 82 3.22 7.94 15.10
C SER A 82 3.29 6.70 14.19
N LEU A 83 2.19 5.94 14.05
CA LEU A 83 2.16 4.75 13.21
C LEU A 83 2.41 5.07 11.72
N PRO A 84 1.69 6.03 11.08
CA PRO A 84 1.89 6.33 9.68
C PRO A 84 3.31 6.81 9.33
N PRO A 85 3.95 7.75 10.06
CA PRO A 85 5.32 8.13 9.73
C PRO A 85 6.35 7.02 9.99
N ARG A 86 6.13 6.11 10.96
CA ARG A 86 6.98 4.92 11.12
C ARG A 86 6.86 3.99 9.93
N LEU A 87 5.63 3.77 9.45
CA LEU A 87 5.36 2.95 8.29
C LEU A 87 6.03 3.56 7.05
N ALA A 88 5.81 4.86 6.79
CA ALA A 88 6.41 5.55 5.65
C ALA A 88 7.95 5.49 5.67
N LEU A 89 8.56 5.71 6.85
CA LEU A 89 10.01 5.63 7.01
C LEU A 89 10.54 4.21 6.77
N GLY A 90 9.81 3.20 7.22
CA GLY A 90 10.17 1.80 7.00
C GLY A 90 10.03 1.39 5.54
N LEU A 91 8.96 1.81 4.86
CA LEU A 91 8.77 1.58 3.43
C LEU A 91 9.88 2.23 2.60
N LEU A 92 10.29 3.46 2.97
CA LEU A 92 11.43 4.14 2.34
C LEU A 92 12.70 3.30 2.46
N VAL A 93 13.03 2.81 3.66
CA VAL A 93 14.21 1.96 3.87
C VAL A 93 14.11 0.66 3.10
N LEU A 94 12.93 0.03 3.05
CA LEU A 94 12.71 -1.19 2.25
C LEU A 94 12.93 -0.91 0.75
N ALA A 95 12.42 0.20 0.22
CA ALA A 95 12.63 0.57 -1.19
C ALA A 95 14.12 0.66 -1.51
N TYR A 96 14.89 1.39 -0.68
CA TYR A 96 16.34 1.51 -0.88
C TYR A 96 17.10 0.18 -0.63
N ALA A 97 16.62 -0.68 0.25
CA ALA A 97 17.21 -2.00 0.43
C ALA A 97 16.99 -2.90 -0.80
N VAL A 98 15.79 -2.86 -1.39
CA VAL A 98 15.50 -3.56 -2.66
C VAL A 98 16.35 -2.98 -3.79
N PHE A 99 16.49 -1.65 -3.87
CA PHE A 99 17.38 -1.00 -4.82
C PHE A 99 18.83 -1.47 -4.67
N ALA A 100 19.33 -1.55 -3.43
CA ALA A 100 20.68 -2.03 -3.16
C ALA A 100 20.87 -3.51 -3.59
N LEU A 101 19.89 -4.37 -3.31
CA LEU A 101 19.91 -5.76 -3.80
C LEU A 101 19.94 -5.82 -5.32
N ALA A 102 19.14 -4.99 -5.99
CA ALA A 102 19.10 -4.92 -7.45
C ALA A 102 20.42 -4.41 -8.04
N ALA A 103 21.04 -3.40 -7.43
CA ALA A 103 22.34 -2.85 -7.82
C ALA A 103 23.48 -3.88 -7.63
N LEU A 104 23.38 -4.73 -6.62
CA LEU A 104 24.35 -5.79 -6.32
C LEU A 104 24.09 -7.09 -7.07
N HIS A 105 23.11 -7.15 -7.97
CA HIS A 105 22.68 -8.34 -8.70
C HIS A 105 22.15 -9.46 -7.79
N LEU A 106 21.52 -9.10 -6.69
CA LEU A 106 20.98 -10.00 -5.66
C LEU A 106 19.45 -9.98 -5.58
N LEU A 107 18.77 -9.55 -6.64
CA LEU A 107 17.31 -9.42 -6.68
C LEU A 107 16.63 -10.79 -6.89
N TYR A 108 16.87 -11.70 -5.95
CA TYR A 108 16.28 -13.03 -5.92
C TYR A 108 15.14 -13.10 -4.91
N GLU A 109 14.13 -13.92 -5.20
CA GLU A 109 12.98 -14.10 -4.31
C GLU A 109 13.39 -14.47 -2.86
N PRO A 110 14.34 -15.38 -2.57
CA PRO A 110 14.75 -15.66 -1.21
C PRO A 110 15.37 -14.46 -0.48
N ALA A 111 16.12 -13.62 -1.20
CA ALA A 111 16.71 -12.40 -0.62
C ALA A 111 15.62 -11.37 -0.27
N LEU A 112 14.62 -11.22 -1.12
CA LEU A 112 13.47 -10.35 -0.89
C LEU A 112 12.59 -10.89 0.24
N ALA A 113 12.37 -12.20 0.31
CA ALA A 113 11.67 -12.84 1.42
C ALA A 113 12.41 -12.64 2.75
N ALA A 114 13.74 -12.79 2.76
CA ALA A 114 14.56 -12.52 3.94
C ALA A 114 14.50 -11.05 4.38
N LEU A 115 14.48 -10.10 3.41
CA LEU A 115 14.35 -8.67 3.68
C LEU A 115 13.05 -8.34 4.42
N VAL A 116 11.99 -9.11 4.22
CA VAL A 116 10.72 -8.97 4.94
C VAL A 116 10.73 -9.78 6.23
N ALA A 117 11.14 -11.03 6.21
CA ALA A 117 11.02 -11.94 7.34
C ALA A 117 11.96 -11.60 8.50
N VAL A 118 13.20 -11.20 8.21
CA VAL A 118 14.21 -10.91 9.25
C VAL A 118 13.81 -9.75 10.16
N PRO A 119 13.37 -8.57 9.65
CA PRO A 119 12.91 -7.48 10.52
C PRO A 119 11.68 -7.87 11.36
N ILE A 120 10.74 -8.63 10.79
CA ILE A 120 9.56 -9.12 11.52
C ILE A 120 9.98 -10.01 12.69
N ALA A 121 10.85 -11.00 12.42
CA ALA A 121 11.35 -11.90 13.45
C ALA A 121 12.09 -11.16 14.57
N ALA A 122 12.96 -10.22 14.20
CA ALA A 122 13.68 -9.39 15.16
C ALA A 122 12.75 -8.51 16.02
N ALA A 123 11.66 -8.00 15.44
CA ALA A 123 10.69 -7.16 16.14
C ALA A 123 9.57 -7.94 16.86
N ALA A 124 9.46 -9.24 16.68
CA ALA A 124 8.37 -10.07 17.22
C ALA A 124 8.15 -9.89 18.74
N PRO A 125 9.17 -9.84 19.63
CA PRO A 125 8.96 -9.58 21.05
C PRO A 125 8.37 -8.21 21.34
N SER A 126 8.66 -7.22 20.49
CA SER A 126 8.14 -5.85 20.62
C SER A 126 6.68 -5.75 20.17
N PHE A 127 6.33 -6.43 19.09
CA PHE A 127 4.94 -6.52 18.63
C PHE A 127 4.05 -7.24 19.64
N LEU A 128 4.51 -8.36 20.20
CA LEU A 128 3.78 -9.08 21.24
C LEU A 128 3.53 -8.23 22.49
N ARG A 129 4.52 -7.45 22.92
CA ARG A 129 4.36 -6.49 24.02
C ARG A 129 3.34 -5.41 23.69
N MET A 130 3.39 -4.86 22.47
CA MET A 130 2.48 -3.81 22.02
C MET A 130 1.02 -4.28 21.97
N VAL A 131 0.75 -5.52 21.55
CA VAL A 131 -0.60 -6.10 21.55
C VAL A 131 -1.15 -6.29 22.96
N ARG A 132 -0.28 -6.65 23.93
CA ARG A 132 -0.67 -6.85 25.34
C ARG A 132 -0.94 -5.52 26.06
N THR A 133 -0.25 -4.44 25.70
CA THR A 133 -0.42 -3.10 26.26
C THR A 133 -1.37 -2.27 25.42
N ARG A 134 -2.68 -2.46 25.59
CA ARG A 134 -3.68 -1.66 24.87
C ARG A 134 -3.62 -0.19 25.32
N PRO A 135 -3.31 0.77 24.45
CA PRO A 135 -3.40 2.18 24.82
C PRO A 135 -4.87 2.56 25.05
N ARG A 136 -5.15 3.08 26.22
CA ARG A 136 -6.47 3.61 26.60
C ARG A 136 -6.65 5.00 26.02
N THR A 137 -6.78 5.14 24.71
CA THR A 137 -7.14 6.42 24.08
C THR A 137 -8.66 6.60 24.11
N ARG A 138 -9.12 7.48 24.99
CA ARG A 138 -10.55 7.73 25.24
C ARG A 138 -11.07 9.02 24.60
N SER A 139 -10.36 9.63 23.65
CA SER A 139 -10.86 10.81 22.95
C SER A 139 -11.81 10.38 21.82
N ARG A 140 -13.08 10.77 21.96
CA ARG A 140 -14.03 10.60 20.86
C ARG A 140 -13.62 11.50 19.70
N PRO A 141 -13.51 10.97 18.47
CA PRO A 141 -13.20 11.81 17.32
C PRO A 141 -14.32 12.83 17.10
N SER A 142 -13.95 14.03 16.65
CA SER A 142 -14.95 15.05 16.30
C SER A 142 -15.77 14.60 15.08
N ARG A 143 -16.96 15.15 14.90
CA ARG A 143 -17.82 14.84 13.75
C ARG A 143 -17.14 15.15 12.42
N ALA A 144 -16.34 16.21 12.37
CA ALA A 144 -15.57 16.57 11.19
C ALA A 144 -14.53 15.47 10.86
N VAL A 145 -13.83 14.92 11.87
CA VAL A 145 -12.90 13.81 11.67
C VAL A 145 -13.63 12.56 11.20
N LEU A 146 -14.79 12.23 11.74
CA LEU A 146 -15.59 11.10 11.28
C LEU A 146 -16.06 11.29 9.83
N ALA A 147 -16.49 12.48 9.44
CA ALA A 147 -16.87 12.78 8.06
C ALA A 147 -15.68 12.64 7.09
N LEU A 148 -14.50 13.16 7.47
CA LEU A 148 -13.28 12.99 6.67
C LEU A 148 -12.85 11.53 6.54
N VAL A 149 -12.94 10.75 7.61
CA VAL A 149 -12.63 9.31 7.57
C VAL A 149 -13.64 8.57 6.68
N ALA A 150 -14.92 8.89 6.78
CA ALA A 150 -15.95 8.31 5.91
C ALA A 150 -15.71 8.67 4.44
N LEU A 151 -15.40 9.93 4.14
CA LEU A 151 -15.04 10.35 2.79
C LEU A 151 -13.80 9.63 2.28
N ALA A 152 -12.74 9.56 3.07
CA ALA A 152 -11.52 8.84 2.72
C ALA A 152 -11.79 7.34 2.47
N ALA A 153 -12.63 6.70 3.28
CA ALA A 153 -13.02 5.30 3.11
C ALA A 153 -13.80 5.08 1.81
N VAL A 154 -14.72 5.99 1.48
CA VAL A 154 -15.48 5.93 0.22
C VAL A 154 -14.56 6.13 -0.99
N LEU A 155 -13.66 7.12 -0.94
CA LEU A 155 -12.70 7.37 -2.02
C LEU A 155 -11.70 6.23 -2.17
N ALA A 156 -11.31 5.58 -1.08
CA ALA A 156 -10.41 4.43 -1.10
C ALA A 156 -11.08 3.15 -1.66
N LEU A 157 -12.42 3.10 -1.70
CA LEU A 157 -13.13 1.92 -2.21
C LEU A 157 -12.83 1.66 -3.69
N VAL A 158 -12.75 2.72 -4.52
CA VAL A 158 -12.44 2.60 -5.95
C VAL A 158 -11.06 1.97 -6.18
N PRO A 159 -9.95 2.54 -5.69
CA PRO A 159 -8.62 1.95 -5.89
C PRO A 159 -8.45 0.61 -5.15
N LEU A 160 -9.21 0.36 -4.07
CA LEU A 160 -9.22 -0.94 -3.41
C LEU A 160 -9.84 -2.03 -4.32
N LEU A 161 -10.97 -1.76 -4.95
CA LEU A 161 -11.58 -2.68 -5.91
C LEU A 161 -10.70 -2.85 -7.14
N ASP A 162 -10.13 -1.75 -7.64
CA ASP A 162 -9.19 -1.75 -8.77
C ASP A 162 -7.95 -2.61 -8.52
N ALA A 163 -7.49 -2.69 -7.26
CA ALA A 163 -6.33 -3.50 -6.93
C ALA A 163 -6.47 -4.98 -7.33
N PHE A 164 -7.69 -5.49 -7.34
CA PHE A 164 -7.99 -6.89 -7.68
C PHE A 164 -8.46 -7.09 -9.13
N ILE A 165 -8.50 -6.02 -9.94
CA ILE A 165 -8.76 -6.11 -11.38
C ILE A 165 -7.42 -6.33 -12.11
N PRO A 166 -7.39 -7.07 -13.23
CA PRO A 166 -6.19 -7.24 -14.05
C PRO A 166 -5.51 -5.92 -14.44
N ARG A 167 -4.25 -5.99 -14.83
CA ARG A 167 -3.49 -4.82 -15.31
C ARG A 167 -4.12 -4.30 -16.61
N TYR A 168 -4.56 -3.06 -16.61
CA TYR A 168 -5.15 -2.44 -17.81
C TYR A 168 -4.66 -1.00 -18.07
N GLY A 169 -4.06 -0.35 -17.06
CA GLY A 169 -3.53 1.01 -17.19
C GLY A 169 -2.27 1.06 -18.04
N TRP A 170 -2.20 2.04 -18.96
CA TRP A 170 -1.05 2.22 -19.85
C TRP A 170 0.26 2.36 -19.05
N ASP A 171 0.29 3.19 -18.03
CA ASP A 171 1.46 3.39 -17.17
C ASP A 171 1.86 2.11 -16.43
N ALA A 172 0.86 1.34 -15.93
CA ALA A 172 1.11 0.06 -15.26
C ALA A 172 1.79 -0.94 -16.21
N LEU A 173 1.34 -1.02 -17.46
CA LEU A 173 1.88 -1.93 -18.48
C LEU A 173 3.21 -1.42 -19.05
N THR A 174 3.42 -0.10 -19.10
CA THR A 174 4.59 0.50 -19.73
C THR A 174 5.81 0.50 -18.82
N TYR A 175 5.66 0.89 -17.52
CA TYR A 175 6.82 1.01 -16.64
C TYR A 175 6.56 0.65 -15.17
N HIS A 176 5.43 1.02 -14.54
CA HIS A 176 5.25 0.82 -13.11
C HIS A 176 5.32 -0.65 -12.66
N LEU A 177 4.82 -1.57 -13.47
CA LEU A 177 4.89 -3.01 -13.17
C LEU A 177 5.86 -3.74 -14.11
N SER A 178 5.96 -3.33 -15.38
CA SER A 178 6.78 -4.02 -16.36
C SER A 178 8.28 -3.83 -16.12
N VAL A 179 8.72 -2.66 -15.64
CA VAL A 179 10.15 -2.43 -15.36
C VAL A 179 10.61 -3.20 -14.13
N PRO A 180 9.90 -3.16 -12.96
CA PRO A 180 10.23 -4.04 -11.83
C PRO A 180 10.21 -5.53 -12.17
N GLU A 181 9.26 -5.97 -12.99
CA GLU A 181 9.18 -7.38 -13.44
C GLU A 181 10.43 -7.79 -14.23
N ARG A 182 10.91 -6.91 -15.13
CA ARG A 182 12.18 -7.13 -15.84
C ARG A 182 13.40 -7.16 -14.92
N TYR A 183 13.42 -6.31 -13.88
CA TYR A 183 14.48 -6.33 -12.88
C TYR A 183 14.51 -7.66 -12.11
N LEU A 184 13.33 -8.19 -11.75
CA LEU A 184 13.22 -9.50 -11.11
C LEU A 184 13.73 -10.62 -12.02
N HIS A 185 13.33 -10.63 -13.31
CA HIS A 185 13.83 -11.62 -14.27
C HIS A 185 15.34 -11.53 -14.52
N ALA A 186 15.88 -10.31 -14.52
CA ALA A 186 17.32 -10.09 -14.70
C ALA A 186 18.11 -10.21 -13.39
N HIS A 187 17.46 -10.31 -12.23
CA HIS A 187 18.01 -10.28 -10.88
C HIS A 187 18.84 -9.03 -10.55
N ARG A 188 18.62 -7.94 -11.29
CA ARG A 188 19.37 -6.68 -11.20
C ARG A 188 18.62 -5.50 -11.80
N ILE A 189 19.10 -4.31 -11.57
CA ILE A 189 18.69 -3.13 -12.35
C ILE A 189 19.09 -3.36 -13.81
N TRP A 190 18.13 -3.20 -14.70
CA TRP A 190 18.31 -3.38 -16.14
C TRP A 190 17.84 -2.14 -16.88
N PHE A 191 18.78 -1.42 -17.49
CA PHE A 191 18.44 -0.36 -18.42
C PHE A 191 17.89 -0.98 -19.72
N THR A 192 16.68 -0.57 -20.09
CA THR A 192 16.03 -1.03 -21.32
C THR A 192 16.22 0.04 -22.40
N PRO A 193 17.07 -0.18 -23.44
CA PRO A 193 17.44 0.87 -24.40
C PRO A 193 16.24 1.45 -25.19
N PHE A 194 15.17 0.69 -25.32
CA PHE A 194 13.96 1.08 -26.04
C PHE A 194 12.86 1.64 -25.10
N SER A 195 13.14 1.84 -23.84
CA SER A 195 12.19 2.39 -22.85
C SER A 195 12.84 3.51 -22.05
N LEU A 196 12.45 4.75 -22.36
CA LEU A 196 12.90 5.93 -21.62
C LEU A 196 12.58 5.81 -20.11
N TYR A 197 11.49 5.15 -19.77
CA TYR A 197 11.02 4.97 -18.39
C TYR A 197 11.98 4.15 -17.52
N SER A 198 12.83 3.31 -18.11
CA SER A 198 13.85 2.56 -17.36
C SER A 198 14.99 3.46 -16.81
N ALA A 199 15.04 4.73 -17.23
CA ALA A 199 16.00 5.72 -16.72
C ALA A 199 15.39 6.63 -15.63
N PHE A 200 14.11 6.46 -15.28
CA PHE A 200 13.47 7.26 -14.25
C PHE A 200 13.90 6.80 -12.85
N PRO A 201 13.87 7.71 -11.83
CA PRO A 201 14.00 7.29 -10.45
C PRO A 201 12.78 6.44 -10.09
N LEU A 202 13.00 5.16 -9.85
CA LEU A 202 11.96 4.14 -9.67
C LEU A 202 11.86 3.71 -8.20
N ASP A 203 11.81 4.67 -7.27
CA ASP A 203 11.85 4.40 -5.81
C ASP A 203 10.62 3.58 -5.35
N VAL A 204 9.44 3.92 -5.82
CA VAL A 204 8.19 3.19 -5.49
C VAL A 204 8.16 1.85 -6.19
N GLU A 205 8.68 1.78 -7.40
CA GLU A 205 8.76 0.56 -8.20
C GLU A 205 9.69 -0.49 -7.57
N MET A 206 10.62 -0.09 -6.69
CA MET A 206 11.37 -1.05 -5.87
C MET A 206 10.45 -1.77 -4.87
N LEU A 207 9.47 -1.08 -4.29
CA LEU A 207 8.44 -1.74 -3.48
C LEU A 207 7.50 -2.60 -4.34
N TYR A 208 7.27 -2.20 -5.60
CA TYR A 208 6.51 -3.03 -6.53
C TYR A 208 7.28 -4.29 -6.92
N ALA A 209 8.61 -4.23 -7.09
CA ALA A 209 9.44 -5.42 -7.26
C ALA A 209 9.27 -6.39 -6.07
N LEU A 210 9.26 -5.87 -4.84
CA LEU A 210 9.00 -6.67 -3.64
C LEU A 210 7.60 -7.27 -3.66
N GLY A 211 6.58 -6.46 -4.01
CA GLY A 211 5.18 -6.90 -4.11
C GLY A 211 4.95 -7.95 -5.20
N LEU A 212 5.61 -7.82 -6.36
CA LEU A 212 5.54 -8.78 -7.46
C LEU A 212 6.23 -10.09 -7.11
N ALA A 213 7.40 -10.03 -6.49
CA ALA A 213 8.18 -11.22 -6.13
C ALA A 213 7.50 -12.07 -5.04
N LEU A 214 6.90 -11.44 -4.03
CA LEU A 214 6.31 -12.14 -2.87
C LEU A 214 4.79 -12.32 -2.98
N GLY A 215 4.16 -11.75 -3.99
CA GLY A 215 2.71 -11.77 -4.13
C GLY A 215 2.24 -11.61 -5.58
N SER A 216 1.73 -10.42 -5.90
CA SER A 216 1.13 -10.16 -7.22
C SER A 216 1.04 -8.66 -7.54
N ALA A 217 0.60 -8.33 -8.76
CA ALA A 217 0.28 -6.95 -9.14
C ALA A 217 -0.77 -6.29 -8.23
N ALA A 218 -1.65 -7.08 -7.61
CA ALA A 218 -2.60 -6.57 -6.62
C ALA A 218 -1.89 -5.95 -5.41
N VAL A 219 -0.79 -6.56 -4.93
CA VAL A 219 0.03 -6.01 -3.83
C VAL A 219 0.60 -4.64 -4.21
N CYS A 220 1.08 -4.47 -5.44
CA CYS A 220 1.60 -3.19 -5.93
C CYS A 220 0.53 -2.09 -5.91
N LYS A 221 -0.67 -2.40 -6.39
CA LYS A 221 -1.81 -1.47 -6.37
C LYS A 221 -2.25 -1.14 -4.95
N LEU A 222 -2.23 -2.10 -4.04
CA LEU A 222 -2.51 -1.89 -2.62
C LEU A 222 -1.46 -1.01 -1.94
N ILE A 223 -0.16 -1.16 -2.28
CA ILE A 223 0.91 -0.26 -1.84
C ILE A 223 0.64 1.16 -2.33
N ASN A 224 0.20 1.34 -3.58
CA ASN A 224 -0.15 2.66 -4.11
C ASN A 224 -1.33 3.29 -3.36
N LEU A 225 -2.40 2.52 -3.10
CA LEU A 225 -3.52 2.96 -2.27
C LEU A 225 -3.04 3.39 -0.87
N GLN A 226 -2.14 2.63 -0.28
CA GLN A 226 -1.56 2.93 1.03
C GLN A 226 -0.81 4.27 1.03
N PHE A 227 -0.03 4.60 -0.01
CA PHE A 227 0.59 5.92 -0.13
C PHE A 227 -0.44 7.05 -0.19
N GLY A 228 -1.55 6.86 -0.90
CA GLY A 228 -2.67 7.79 -0.90
C GLY A 228 -3.25 8.02 0.51
N LEU A 229 -3.45 6.95 1.27
CA LEU A 229 -3.94 7.03 2.66
C LEU A 229 -2.92 7.70 3.60
N LEU A 230 -1.63 7.44 3.43
CA LEU A 230 -0.56 8.12 4.18
C LEU A 230 -0.52 9.61 3.86
N ALA A 231 -0.67 10.00 2.60
CA ALA A 231 -0.74 11.41 2.19
C ALA A 231 -1.96 12.12 2.81
N LEU A 232 -3.14 11.50 2.79
CA LEU A 232 -4.34 12.02 3.45
C LEU A 232 -4.14 12.20 4.95
N TRP A 233 -3.44 11.25 5.60
CA TRP A 233 -3.11 11.38 7.03
C TRP A 233 -2.19 12.58 7.28
N VAL A 234 -1.15 12.80 6.45
CA VAL A 234 -0.24 13.97 6.57
C VAL A 234 -1.02 15.26 6.45
N LEU A 235 -1.89 15.38 5.42
CA LEU A 235 -2.74 16.56 5.21
C LEU A 235 -3.67 16.82 6.40
N ALA A 236 -4.33 15.77 6.91
CA ALA A 236 -5.19 15.87 8.09
C ALA A 236 -4.43 16.30 9.35
N ARG A 237 -3.16 15.94 9.48
CA ARG A 237 -2.31 16.40 10.60
C ARG A 237 -1.87 17.84 10.41
N ALA A 238 -1.43 18.23 9.22
CA ALA A 238 -1.02 19.59 8.90
C ALA A 238 -2.17 20.59 9.13
N GLY A 239 -3.39 20.25 8.69
CA GLY A 239 -4.57 21.09 8.91
C GLY A 239 -4.91 21.33 10.39
N ARG A 240 -4.59 20.38 11.29
CA ARG A 240 -4.79 20.55 12.74
C ARG A 240 -3.75 21.43 13.41
N THR A 241 -2.58 21.61 12.81
CA THR A 241 -1.50 22.46 13.36
C THR A 241 -1.56 23.87 12.82
N ALA A 242 -2.30 24.11 11.73
CA ALA A 242 -2.46 25.41 11.08
C ALA A 242 -3.72 26.18 11.55
N GLY A 243 -4.67 25.52 12.22
CA GLY A 243 -5.88 26.12 12.79
C GLY A 243 -5.90 26.04 14.29
#